data_60f535147387de55a91afe4d691cde61
#
_entry.id   60f535147387de55a91afe4d691cde61
#
_cell.length_a   1.000
_cell.length_b   1.000
_cell.length_c   1.000
_cell.angle_alpha   90.00
_cell.angle_beta   90.00
_cell.angle_gamma   90.00
#
_symmetry.space_group_name_H-M   'P 1'
#
loop_
_entity.id
_entity.type
_entity.pdbx_description
1 polymer ?
#
loop_
_entity_poly.entity_id
_entity_poly.type
_entity_poly.pdbx_seq_one_letter_code
_entity_poly.pdbx_strand_id
1 'polypeptide(L)'
;PPADGAAGSARRPRAVVGYDARHGSEVFARDTAAVFTAAGIETLLLPAPLPTPVLAWAVRALEAEVGVMVTASHNPPADNGYKVYLGGRAVEPEARGCQIVAPHDRMIAERIAAVGPVEDIPRAQDGWTVLPSSVEQDYLDAVLPAVVPAAADGERPLRIVLTPLHGVGGRTTTEALRRAGLADVHVVPEQAEPDPDFPTVAFPNPEEPGALDLALATARAVGADLVLANDPDADRVAVAVPVPGAGGTAQDWRMLRGDEVGALLGHAAAARCAGREGAVFANSIVSSRLLGRIAAAAGIAHQETLTGFKWIARVPGLAFGYEEALGYCVAPEVVRDKDGISAAAAVAVLADELRAQGRTLLDVLDDLALAHGLYATDQLSIRVADPVSYTHL
;
A
#
# COMPACT_ATOMS: atom_id res chain seq x y z
N PRO A 1 32.58 20.31 0.96
CA PRO A 1 32.39 21.41 1.87
C PRO A 1 31.89 22.62 1.09
N PRO A 2 30.72 23.19 1.37
CA PRO A 2 30.38 24.51 0.83
C PRO A 2 31.14 25.56 1.61
N ALA A 3 31.55 26.58 0.89
CA ALA A 3 32.24 27.76 1.41
C ALA A 3 31.38 28.53 2.41
N ASP A 4 32.04 29.08 3.39
CA ASP A 4 31.54 29.89 4.49
C ASP A 4 30.57 31.00 4.07
N GLY A 5 29.48 31.15 4.84
CA GLY A 5 28.75 32.40 4.92
C GLY A 5 27.24 32.28 5.03
N ALA A 6 26.72 31.78 6.15
CA ALA A 6 25.51 32.19 6.87
C ALA A 6 25.19 31.16 7.96
N ALA A 7 25.53 31.47 9.21
CA ALA A 7 25.13 30.63 10.36
C ALA A 7 23.67 30.88 10.75
N GLY A 8 22.75 30.39 9.92
CA GLY A 8 21.43 29.95 10.34
C GLY A 8 21.61 28.52 10.76
N SER A 9 21.16 28.10 11.96
CA SER A 9 21.26 26.73 12.45
C SER A 9 20.52 25.78 11.46
N ALA A 10 21.29 25.18 10.56
CA ALA A 10 20.70 24.21 9.62
C ALA A 10 20.09 23.07 10.44
N ARG A 11 18.78 22.88 10.36
CA ARG A 11 18.07 21.76 11.00
C ARG A 11 18.81 20.45 10.69
N ARG A 12 19.05 19.63 11.71
CA ARG A 12 19.62 18.29 11.50
C ARG A 12 18.77 17.51 10.50
N PRO A 13 19.38 16.67 9.65
CA PRO A 13 18.61 15.75 8.85
C PRO A 13 17.74 14.87 9.75
N ARG A 14 16.52 14.57 9.32
CA ARG A 14 15.58 13.74 10.06
C ARG A 14 15.35 12.42 9.32
N ALA A 15 15.29 11.32 10.07
CA ALA A 15 14.94 10.00 9.58
C ALA A 15 13.72 9.47 10.33
N VAL A 16 12.86 8.73 9.63
CA VAL A 16 11.79 7.93 10.23
C VAL A 16 12.07 6.46 9.93
N VAL A 17 12.03 5.61 10.96
CA VAL A 17 12.23 4.17 10.83
C VAL A 17 10.97 3.44 11.28
N GLY A 18 10.50 2.51 10.48
CA GLY A 18 9.36 1.64 10.78
C GLY A 18 9.70 0.18 10.50
N TYR A 19 8.84 -0.71 10.94
CA TYR A 19 9.03 -2.13 10.77
C TYR A 19 7.70 -2.89 10.84
N ASP A 20 7.65 -4.03 10.14
CA ASP A 20 6.56 -5.01 10.21
C ASP A 20 6.81 -6.04 11.33
N ALA A 21 5.98 -7.09 11.38
CA ALA A 21 6.08 -8.11 12.42
C ALA A 21 6.94 -9.33 12.03
N ARG A 22 7.74 -9.25 10.96
CA ARG A 22 8.60 -10.37 10.54
C ARG A 22 9.73 -10.62 11.53
N HIS A 23 10.27 -11.84 11.50
CA HIS A 23 11.49 -12.18 12.24
C HIS A 23 12.60 -11.16 11.96
N GLY A 24 13.18 -10.61 13.02
CA GLY A 24 14.27 -9.64 12.95
C GLY A 24 13.89 -8.20 12.62
N SER A 25 12.65 -7.92 12.19
CA SER A 25 12.26 -6.56 11.75
C SER A 25 12.49 -5.50 12.84
N GLU A 26 12.10 -5.75 14.09
CA GLU A 26 12.33 -4.84 15.19
C GLU A 26 13.83 -4.63 15.46
N VAL A 27 14.62 -5.71 15.42
CA VAL A 27 16.08 -5.64 15.65
C VAL A 27 16.74 -4.77 14.58
N PHE A 28 16.43 -5.01 13.31
CA PHE A 28 16.98 -4.23 12.20
C PHE A 28 16.52 -2.77 12.22
N ALA A 29 15.29 -2.50 12.65
CA ALA A 29 14.80 -1.13 12.82
C ALA A 29 15.54 -0.40 13.95
N ARG A 30 15.78 -1.05 15.08
CA ARG A 30 16.56 -0.50 16.19
C ARG A 30 18.03 -0.28 15.81
N ASP A 31 18.66 -1.23 15.11
CA ASP A 31 20.03 -1.06 14.58
C ASP A 31 20.09 0.12 13.60
N THR A 32 19.11 0.27 12.72
CA THR A 32 19.00 1.40 11.79
C THR A 32 18.90 2.71 12.57
N ALA A 33 18.05 2.78 13.59
CA ALA A 33 17.90 3.96 14.44
C ALA A 33 19.20 4.29 15.18
N ALA A 34 19.89 3.28 15.71
CA ALA A 34 21.16 3.44 16.39
C ALA A 34 22.27 4.01 15.49
N VAL A 35 22.37 3.49 14.25
CA VAL A 35 23.35 3.96 13.25
C VAL A 35 23.04 5.38 12.80
N PHE A 36 21.79 5.69 12.49
CA PHE A 36 21.39 7.07 12.09
C PHE A 36 21.63 8.07 13.21
N THR A 37 21.31 7.71 14.45
CA THR A 37 21.55 8.57 15.62
C THR A 37 23.03 8.82 15.83
N ALA A 38 23.88 7.78 15.74
CA ALA A 38 25.33 7.91 15.83
C ALA A 38 25.93 8.79 14.70
N ALA A 39 25.28 8.78 13.53
CA ALA A 39 25.64 9.67 12.41
C ALA A 39 25.14 11.12 12.57
N GLY A 40 24.51 11.47 13.70
CA GLY A 40 24.02 12.83 13.99
C GLY A 40 22.68 13.17 13.32
N ILE A 41 21.95 12.16 12.83
CA ILE A 41 20.62 12.32 12.24
C ILE A 41 19.58 12.33 13.37
N GLU A 42 18.62 13.25 13.34
CA GLU A 42 17.44 13.22 14.19
C GLU A 42 16.58 12.02 13.78
N THR A 43 16.54 10.99 14.63
CA THR A 43 15.91 9.71 14.28
C THR A 43 14.62 9.50 15.05
N LEU A 44 13.55 9.20 14.31
CA LEU A 44 12.22 8.88 14.81
C LEU A 44 11.93 7.42 14.51
N LEU A 45 11.50 6.65 15.52
CA LEU A 45 11.16 5.23 15.39
C LEU A 45 9.66 5.05 15.60
N LEU A 46 8.99 4.31 14.74
CA LEU A 46 7.60 3.92 14.96
C LEU A 46 7.47 3.12 16.26
N PRO A 47 6.35 3.29 17.01
CA PRO A 47 6.22 2.76 18.37
C PRO A 47 6.02 1.24 18.44
N ALA A 48 5.63 0.63 17.33
CA ALA A 48 5.27 -0.79 17.23
C ALA A 48 5.43 -1.26 15.78
N PRO A 49 5.28 -2.57 15.49
CA PRO A 49 5.05 -3.04 14.13
C PRO A 49 3.81 -2.37 13.54
N LEU A 50 3.98 -1.60 12.46
CA LEU A 50 2.92 -0.82 11.81
C LEU A 50 2.99 -0.96 10.29
N PRO A 51 1.88 -0.69 9.59
CA PRO A 51 1.81 -0.74 8.14
C PRO A 51 2.80 0.19 7.42
N THR A 52 3.29 -0.25 6.27
CA THR A 52 4.15 0.55 5.38
C THR A 52 3.53 1.92 5.02
N PRO A 53 2.22 2.05 4.72
CA PRO A 53 1.60 3.35 4.46
C PRO A 53 1.75 4.36 5.60
N VAL A 54 1.75 3.90 6.87
CA VAL A 54 1.95 4.79 8.03
C VAL A 54 3.35 5.41 8.00
N LEU A 55 4.39 4.61 7.67
CA LEU A 55 5.74 5.14 7.50
C LEU A 55 5.83 6.10 6.31
N ALA A 56 5.30 5.72 5.15
CA ALA A 56 5.34 6.54 3.93
C ALA A 56 4.67 7.90 4.15
N TRP A 57 3.53 7.94 4.86
CA TRP A 57 2.90 9.16 5.33
C TRP A 57 3.80 9.94 6.29
N ALA A 58 4.37 9.29 7.30
CA ALA A 58 5.19 9.94 8.33
C ALA A 58 6.44 10.62 7.73
N VAL A 59 7.06 10.06 6.68
CA VAL A 59 8.17 10.70 5.96
C VAL A 59 7.77 12.09 5.47
N ARG A 60 6.56 12.24 4.95
CA ARG A 60 6.05 13.53 4.45
C ARG A 60 5.56 14.42 5.57
N ALA A 61 4.72 13.91 6.45
CA ALA A 61 4.09 14.66 7.53
C ALA A 61 5.11 15.24 8.52
N LEU A 62 6.21 14.52 8.77
CA LEU A 62 7.27 14.93 9.66
C LEU A 62 8.45 15.60 8.93
N GLU A 63 8.32 15.86 7.62
CA GLU A 63 9.36 16.44 6.77
C GLU A 63 10.72 15.75 6.91
N ALA A 64 10.73 14.42 6.99
CA ALA A 64 11.95 13.64 7.09
C ALA A 64 12.68 13.58 5.74
N GLU A 65 14.01 13.64 5.78
CA GLU A 65 14.85 13.47 4.59
C GLU A 65 14.92 12.02 4.12
N VAL A 66 14.74 11.06 5.05
CA VAL A 66 14.75 9.63 4.73
C VAL A 66 13.74 8.87 5.59
N GLY A 67 13.11 7.87 4.99
CA GLY A 67 12.33 6.85 5.67
C GLY A 67 12.91 5.46 5.39
N VAL A 68 12.90 4.60 6.37
CA VAL A 68 13.27 3.19 6.23
C VAL A 68 12.15 2.34 6.81
N MET A 69 11.54 1.51 5.97
CA MET A 69 10.60 0.48 6.41
C MET A 69 11.28 -0.89 6.34
N VAL A 70 11.38 -1.55 7.47
CA VAL A 70 11.93 -2.91 7.57
C VAL A 70 10.82 -3.91 7.33
N THR A 71 10.81 -4.50 6.15
CA THR A 71 9.78 -5.44 5.68
C THR A 71 10.27 -6.19 4.44
N ALA A 72 9.72 -7.35 4.17
CA ALA A 72 9.82 -8.04 2.89
C ALA A 72 8.45 -8.15 2.20
N SER A 73 7.47 -7.28 2.56
CA SER A 73 6.12 -7.26 1.97
C SER A 73 5.46 -8.66 2.01
N HIS A 74 5.11 -9.23 0.88
CA HIS A 74 4.46 -10.54 0.73
C HIS A 74 5.44 -11.71 0.49
N ASN A 75 6.74 -11.51 0.68
CA ASN A 75 7.73 -12.57 0.53
C ASN A 75 7.61 -13.65 1.63
N PRO A 76 8.23 -14.84 1.45
CA PRO A 76 8.23 -15.91 2.44
C PRO A 76 8.71 -15.48 3.83
N PRO A 77 8.43 -16.27 4.89
CA PRO A 77 8.80 -15.96 6.29
C PRO A 77 10.29 -15.70 6.51
N ALA A 78 11.16 -16.38 5.75
CA ALA A 78 12.60 -16.26 5.88
C ALA A 78 13.18 -14.96 5.34
N ASP A 79 12.41 -14.21 4.55
CA ASP A 79 12.87 -12.99 3.90
C ASP A 79 12.62 -11.77 4.80
N ASN A 80 13.57 -10.82 4.74
CA ASN A 80 13.41 -9.49 5.27
C ASN A 80 14.16 -8.49 4.38
N GLY A 81 13.92 -7.19 4.54
CA GLY A 81 14.56 -6.17 3.71
C GLY A 81 14.23 -4.76 4.13
N TYR A 82 14.67 -3.80 3.32
CA TYR A 82 14.42 -2.38 3.54
C TYR A 82 13.74 -1.75 2.34
N LYS A 83 12.58 -1.12 2.56
CA LYS A 83 12.03 -0.12 1.64
C LYS A 83 12.57 1.23 2.08
N VAL A 84 13.28 1.94 1.21
CA VAL A 84 13.89 3.24 1.52
C VAL A 84 13.15 4.35 0.79
N TYR A 85 12.73 5.36 1.52
CA TYR A 85 12.00 6.54 1.05
C TYR A 85 12.86 7.78 1.19
N LEU A 86 12.71 8.73 0.26
CA LEU A 86 13.33 10.04 0.38
C LEU A 86 12.27 11.13 0.50
N GLY A 87 12.61 12.19 1.24
CA GLY A 87 11.70 13.30 1.49
C GLY A 87 12.43 14.58 1.86
N GLY A 88 11.72 15.48 2.53
CA GLY A 88 12.28 16.72 3.05
C GLY A 88 13.07 17.51 2.01
N ARG A 89 14.34 17.80 2.32
CA ARG A 89 15.28 18.53 1.47
C ARG A 89 16.15 17.62 0.59
N ALA A 90 16.01 16.30 0.73
CA ALA A 90 16.84 15.34 0.00
C ALA A 90 16.41 15.19 -1.48
N VAL A 91 15.18 15.55 -1.80
CA VAL A 91 14.59 15.41 -3.15
C VAL A 91 13.65 16.57 -3.47
N GLU A 92 13.34 16.74 -4.75
CA GLU A 92 12.35 17.70 -5.22
C GLU A 92 10.94 17.37 -4.67
N PRO A 93 10.05 18.38 -4.57
CA PRO A 93 8.73 18.21 -3.95
C PRO A 93 7.91 17.03 -4.47
N GLU A 94 7.97 16.76 -5.79
CA GLU A 94 7.23 15.69 -6.47
C GLU A 94 7.73 14.29 -6.09
N ALA A 95 8.98 14.18 -5.62
CA ALA A 95 9.59 12.92 -5.22
C ALA A 95 9.55 12.67 -3.70
N ARG A 96 9.03 13.62 -2.91
CA ARG A 96 8.95 13.47 -1.44
C ARG A 96 7.98 12.39 -1.04
N GLY A 97 8.46 11.45 -0.24
CA GLY A 97 7.71 10.29 0.22
C GLY A 97 7.70 9.13 -0.77
N CYS A 98 8.47 9.20 -1.87
CA CYS A 98 8.61 8.09 -2.80
C CYS A 98 9.81 7.20 -2.45
N GLN A 99 9.73 5.92 -2.80
CA GLN A 99 10.86 4.99 -2.68
C GLN A 99 12.02 5.42 -3.60
N ILE A 100 13.25 5.05 -3.23
CA ILE A 100 14.46 5.40 -3.98
C ILE A 100 14.45 4.87 -5.42
N VAL A 101 15.07 5.66 -6.30
CA VAL A 101 15.41 5.30 -7.68
C VAL A 101 16.83 5.81 -7.99
N ALA A 102 17.35 5.47 -9.16
CA ALA A 102 18.60 6.04 -9.62
C ALA A 102 18.57 7.60 -9.57
N PRO A 103 19.66 8.26 -9.14
CA PRO A 103 20.98 7.67 -8.82
C PRO A 103 21.12 7.20 -7.36
N HIS A 104 20.09 7.40 -6.49
CA HIS A 104 20.21 7.20 -5.05
C HIS A 104 20.44 5.73 -4.67
N ASP A 105 19.77 4.79 -5.34
CA ASP A 105 19.95 3.35 -5.14
C ASP A 105 21.40 2.92 -5.40
N ARG A 106 21.98 3.39 -6.52
CA ARG A 106 23.39 3.13 -6.85
C ARG A 106 24.34 3.77 -5.84
N MET A 107 24.10 5.03 -5.46
CA MET A 107 24.95 5.74 -4.49
C MET A 107 24.92 5.02 -3.11
N ILE A 108 23.78 4.50 -2.68
CA ILE A 108 23.66 3.70 -1.46
C ILE A 108 24.43 2.39 -1.61
N ALA A 109 24.27 1.66 -2.71
CA ALA A 109 25.00 0.42 -2.98
C ALA A 109 26.53 0.62 -2.98
N GLU A 110 27.02 1.70 -3.60
CA GLU A 110 28.44 2.08 -3.57
C GLU A 110 28.94 2.36 -2.13
N ARG A 111 28.13 2.99 -1.29
CA ARG A 111 28.47 3.22 0.13
C ARG A 111 28.48 1.93 0.92
N ILE A 112 27.50 1.04 0.71
CA ILE A 112 27.47 -0.29 1.34
C ILE A 112 28.73 -1.08 0.99
N ALA A 113 29.13 -1.09 -0.29
CA ALA A 113 30.34 -1.78 -0.73
C ALA A 113 31.64 -1.20 -0.14
N ALA A 114 31.63 0.07 0.27
CA ALA A 114 32.77 0.76 0.89
C ALA A 114 32.77 0.68 2.42
N VAL A 115 31.76 0.11 3.05
CA VAL A 115 31.69 -0.07 4.50
C VAL A 115 32.74 -1.11 4.93
N GLY A 116 33.51 -0.81 5.96
CA GLY A 116 34.44 -1.74 6.59
C GLY A 116 33.73 -2.84 7.40
N PRO A 117 34.44 -3.46 8.34
CA PRO A 117 33.85 -4.45 9.24
C PRO A 117 32.61 -3.91 9.96
N VAL A 118 31.58 -4.73 10.07
CA VAL A 118 30.29 -4.31 10.67
C VAL A 118 30.43 -3.90 12.14
N GLU A 119 31.39 -4.46 12.85
CA GLU A 119 31.74 -4.13 14.22
C GLU A 119 32.28 -2.70 14.39
N ASP A 120 32.84 -2.13 13.33
CA ASP A 120 33.39 -0.76 13.34
C ASP A 120 32.32 0.32 13.08
N ILE A 121 31.10 -0.08 12.70
CA ILE A 121 30.01 0.86 12.43
C ILE A 121 29.52 1.46 13.76
N PRO A 122 29.64 2.80 13.96
CA PRO A 122 29.17 3.43 15.18
C PRO A 122 27.66 3.24 15.38
N ARG A 123 27.27 2.85 16.59
CA ARG A 123 25.88 2.71 17.03
C ARG A 123 25.66 3.48 18.32
N ALA A 124 24.68 4.37 18.34
CA ALA A 124 24.24 5.01 19.57
C ALA A 124 23.50 3.99 20.45
N GLN A 125 23.62 4.08 21.76
CA GLN A 125 22.89 3.23 22.69
C GLN A 125 21.46 3.76 22.94
N ASP A 126 21.26 5.06 22.74
CA ASP A 126 20.00 5.80 22.89
C ASP A 126 20.02 7.08 22.03
N GLY A 127 19.03 7.95 22.19
CA GLY A 127 19.01 9.28 21.55
C GLY A 127 18.09 9.37 20.32
N TRP A 128 17.45 8.29 19.91
CA TRP A 128 16.30 8.34 18.99
C TRP A 128 15.01 8.57 19.76
N THR A 129 14.03 9.13 19.09
CA THR A 129 12.70 9.35 19.65
C THR A 129 11.74 8.26 19.15
N VAL A 130 11.09 7.54 20.06
CA VAL A 130 9.96 6.68 19.71
C VAL A 130 8.73 7.58 19.55
N LEU A 131 8.07 7.50 18.39
CA LEU A 131 6.87 8.25 18.12
C LEU A 131 5.70 7.79 19.03
N PRO A 132 4.76 8.71 19.35
CA PRO A 132 3.59 8.32 20.12
C PRO A 132 2.71 7.33 19.36
N SER A 133 1.94 6.51 20.09
CA SER A 133 1.01 5.54 19.49
C SER A 133 -0.11 6.19 18.67
N SER A 134 -0.32 7.51 18.83
CA SER A 134 -1.25 8.28 18.01
C SER A 134 -0.84 8.39 16.53
N VAL A 135 0.41 8.07 16.17
CA VAL A 135 0.92 8.18 14.78
C VAL A 135 0.04 7.44 13.77
N GLU A 136 -0.53 6.31 14.16
CA GLU A 136 -1.47 5.54 13.33
C GLU A 136 -2.80 6.28 13.16
N GLN A 137 -3.29 6.94 14.22
CA GLN A 137 -4.51 7.73 14.17
C GLN A 137 -4.31 8.99 13.32
N ASP A 138 -3.15 9.65 13.49
CA ASP A 138 -2.78 10.85 12.71
C ASP A 138 -2.70 10.53 11.21
N TYR A 139 -2.21 9.34 10.84
CA TYR A 139 -2.25 8.85 9.45
C TYR A 139 -3.69 8.68 8.97
N LEU A 140 -4.56 8.01 9.73
CA LEU A 140 -5.96 7.81 9.36
C LEU A 140 -6.72 9.14 9.24
N ASP A 141 -6.46 10.11 10.13
CA ASP A 141 -7.03 11.45 10.07
C ASP A 141 -6.62 12.20 8.80
N ALA A 142 -5.41 11.93 8.30
CA ALA A 142 -4.91 12.55 7.08
C ALA A 142 -5.46 11.88 5.81
N VAL A 143 -5.56 10.54 5.78
CA VAL A 143 -5.82 9.80 4.53
C VAL A 143 -7.31 9.60 4.26
N LEU A 144 -8.12 9.34 5.29
CA LEU A 144 -9.54 9.00 5.08
C LEU A 144 -10.36 10.14 4.44
N PRO A 145 -10.17 11.42 4.78
CA PRO A 145 -10.92 12.50 4.13
C PRO A 145 -10.67 12.61 2.62
N ALA A 146 -9.55 12.08 2.13
CA ALA A 146 -9.22 12.09 0.70
C ALA A 146 -9.96 10.99 -0.09
N VAL A 147 -10.42 9.93 0.58
CA VAL A 147 -10.98 8.73 -0.08
C VAL A 147 -12.40 8.40 0.35
N VAL A 148 -12.81 8.84 1.52
CA VAL A 148 -14.15 8.64 2.06
C VAL A 148 -14.93 9.94 1.89
N PRO A 149 -16.03 9.98 1.14
CA PRO A 149 -16.89 11.16 1.07
C PRO A 149 -17.35 11.55 2.47
N ALA A 150 -17.47 12.86 2.72
CA ALA A 150 -18.08 13.35 3.95
C ALA A 150 -19.43 12.65 4.15
N ALA A 151 -19.57 11.93 5.25
CA ALA A 151 -20.61 10.94 5.42
C ALA A 151 -22.01 11.48 5.12
N ALA A 152 -22.77 10.72 4.36
CA ALA A 152 -24.21 10.65 4.60
C ALA A 152 -24.36 10.08 6.03
N ASP A 153 -25.02 10.81 6.93
CA ASP A 153 -25.27 10.38 8.30
C ASP A 153 -25.94 9.00 8.28
N GLY A 154 -25.27 7.99 8.85
CA GLY A 154 -25.81 6.64 9.01
C GLY A 154 -24.77 5.54 8.95
N GLU A 155 -25.09 4.41 9.58
CA GLU A 155 -24.30 3.19 9.47
C GLU A 155 -24.46 2.60 8.04
N ARG A 156 -23.34 2.20 7.44
CA ARG A 156 -23.31 1.52 6.16
C ARG A 156 -23.50 0.02 6.39
N PRO A 157 -24.56 -0.61 5.83
CA PRO A 157 -24.92 -1.98 6.17
C PRO A 157 -24.06 -3.06 5.47
N LEU A 158 -22.96 -2.69 4.83
CA LEU A 158 -22.10 -3.63 4.13
C LEU A 158 -21.38 -4.53 5.13
N ARG A 159 -21.54 -5.85 4.99
CA ARG A 159 -20.81 -6.84 5.79
C ARG A 159 -19.50 -7.23 5.11
N ILE A 160 -18.41 -7.02 5.80
CA ILE A 160 -17.06 -7.19 5.26
C ILE A 160 -16.33 -8.30 6.03
N VAL A 161 -15.65 -9.19 5.31
CA VAL A 161 -14.62 -10.05 5.89
C VAL A 161 -13.26 -9.47 5.54
N LEU A 162 -12.39 -9.34 6.56
CA LEU A 162 -11.03 -8.83 6.42
C LEU A 162 -10.03 -9.88 6.86
N THR A 163 -9.00 -10.12 6.05
CA THR A 163 -7.80 -10.82 6.50
C THR A 163 -6.56 -9.96 6.31
N PRO A 164 -5.75 -9.77 7.37
CA PRO A 164 -4.41 -9.18 7.25
C PRO A 164 -3.33 -10.20 6.89
N LEU A 165 -3.68 -11.46 6.63
CA LEU A 165 -2.73 -12.56 6.36
C LEU A 165 -1.58 -12.63 7.38
N HIS A 166 -1.90 -12.60 8.68
CA HIS A 166 -0.92 -12.55 9.78
C HIS A 166 0.00 -11.31 9.74
N GLY A 167 -0.39 -10.28 9.00
CA GLY A 167 0.38 -9.04 8.87
C GLY A 167 -0.08 -7.95 9.84
N VAL A 168 0.51 -6.76 9.68
CA VAL A 168 0.29 -5.62 10.58
C VAL A 168 -0.91 -4.75 10.20
N GLY A 169 -1.62 -5.08 9.10
CA GLY A 169 -2.74 -4.27 8.59
C GLY A 169 -4.05 -4.40 9.36
N GLY A 170 -4.25 -5.49 10.13
CA GLY A 170 -5.56 -5.86 10.68
C GLY A 170 -6.23 -4.76 11.48
N ARG A 171 -5.55 -4.22 12.47
CA ARG A 171 -6.06 -3.15 13.34
C ARG A 171 -6.30 -1.85 12.56
N THR A 172 -5.33 -1.41 11.78
CA THR A 172 -5.39 -0.13 11.06
C THR A 172 -6.48 -0.16 9.99
N THR A 173 -6.60 -1.26 9.22
CA THR A 173 -7.64 -1.40 8.20
C THR A 173 -9.04 -1.50 8.82
N THR A 174 -9.20 -2.25 9.92
CA THR A 174 -10.48 -2.31 10.65
C THR A 174 -10.90 -0.92 11.14
N GLU A 175 -9.98 -0.16 11.72
CA GLU A 175 -10.26 1.20 12.18
C GLU A 175 -10.57 2.16 11.03
N ALA A 176 -9.86 2.03 9.88
CA ALA A 176 -10.16 2.79 8.67
C ALA A 176 -11.59 2.54 8.18
N LEU A 177 -12.00 1.27 8.08
CA LEU A 177 -13.35 0.88 7.68
C LEU A 177 -14.40 1.40 8.66
N ARG A 178 -14.18 1.25 9.98
CA ARG A 178 -15.08 1.76 11.01
C ARG A 178 -15.26 3.28 10.90
N ARG A 179 -14.19 4.05 10.70
CA ARG A 179 -14.25 5.51 10.50
C ARG A 179 -14.93 5.91 9.20
N ALA A 180 -14.90 5.02 8.20
CA ALA A 180 -15.67 5.20 6.97
C ALA A 180 -17.17 4.87 7.14
N GLY A 181 -17.62 4.54 8.35
CA GLY A 181 -19.02 4.17 8.65
C GLY A 181 -19.34 2.68 8.42
N LEU A 182 -18.34 1.87 8.10
CA LEU A 182 -18.47 0.43 7.80
C LEU A 182 -18.13 -0.37 9.07
N ALA A 183 -19.11 -0.61 9.94
CA ALA A 183 -18.90 -1.19 11.27
C ALA A 183 -19.01 -2.73 11.30
N ASP A 184 -19.69 -3.37 10.32
CA ASP A 184 -19.88 -4.83 10.28
C ASP A 184 -18.68 -5.52 9.61
N VAL A 185 -17.53 -5.52 10.33
CA VAL A 185 -16.25 -6.08 9.87
C VAL A 185 -15.91 -7.33 10.67
N HIS A 186 -15.78 -8.46 9.98
CA HIS A 186 -15.38 -9.75 10.52
C HIS A 186 -13.93 -10.05 10.12
N VAL A 187 -13.01 -9.95 11.06
CA VAL A 187 -11.62 -10.32 10.84
C VAL A 187 -11.49 -11.83 10.92
N VAL A 188 -10.76 -12.46 9.98
CA VAL A 188 -10.49 -13.91 10.00
C VAL A 188 -9.68 -14.26 11.26
N PRO A 189 -10.23 -15.01 12.23
CA PRO A 189 -9.62 -15.16 13.54
C PRO A 189 -8.22 -15.80 13.51
N GLU A 190 -8.02 -16.77 12.62
CA GLU A 190 -6.77 -17.50 12.49
C GLU A 190 -5.64 -16.65 11.91
N GLN A 191 -5.96 -15.53 11.26
CA GLN A 191 -5.02 -14.65 10.57
C GLN A 191 -5.02 -13.22 11.14
N ALA A 192 -5.77 -12.97 12.22
CA ALA A 192 -6.00 -11.63 12.75
C ALA A 192 -4.76 -10.98 13.35
N GLU A 193 -4.00 -11.77 14.10
CA GLU A 193 -2.81 -11.29 14.79
C GLU A 193 -1.56 -11.49 13.94
N PRO A 194 -0.60 -10.55 14.00
CA PRO A 194 0.67 -10.69 13.32
C PRO A 194 1.44 -11.94 13.77
N ASP A 195 1.86 -12.75 12.80
CA ASP A 195 2.68 -13.95 13.05
C ASP A 195 3.76 -14.04 11.96
N PRO A 196 5.06 -13.95 12.33
CA PRO A 196 6.16 -13.97 11.37
C PRO A 196 6.32 -15.28 10.60
N ASP A 197 5.70 -16.37 11.07
CA ASP A 197 5.76 -17.69 10.42
C ASP A 197 4.63 -17.91 9.40
N PHE A 198 3.61 -17.03 9.36
CA PHE A 198 2.45 -17.10 8.47
C PHE A 198 1.82 -18.52 8.40
N PRO A 199 1.42 -19.13 9.54
CA PRO A 199 1.18 -20.57 9.65
C PRO A 199 0.02 -21.11 8.80
N THR A 200 -0.85 -20.27 8.29
CA THR A 200 -2.01 -20.70 7.49
C THR A 200 -1.79 -20.60 5.97
N VAL A 201 -0.66 -20.05 5.53
CA VAL A 201 -0.36 -19.84 4.10
C VAL A 201 1.10 -20.14 3.80
N ALA A 202 1.37 -20.75 2.65
CA ALA A 202 2.75 -21.02 2.22
C ALA A 202 3.48 -19.74 1.83
N PHE A 203 2.76 -18.79 1.25
CA PHE A 203 3.23 -17.45 0.91
C PHE A 203 2.16 -16.44 1.33
N PRO A 204 2.52 -15.41 2.09
CA PRO A 204 1.56 -14.41 2.57
C PRO A 204 1.24 -13.37 1.48
N ASN A 205 0.91 -13.82 0.28
CA ASN A 205 0.50 -13.01 -0.84
C ASN A 205 -0.97 -13.32 -1.17
N PRO A 206 -1.88 -12.34 -1.15
CA PRO A 206 -3.29 -12.56 -1.48
C PRO A 206 -3.54 -13.18 -2.87
N GLU A 207 -2.61 -13.02 -3.83
CA GLU A 207 -2.72 -13.58 -5.18
C GLU A 207 -2.35 -15.07 -5.26
N GLU A 208 -1.75 -15.63 -4.21
CA GLU A 208 -1.37 -17.04 -4.21
C GLU A 208 -2.57 -17.94 -4.01
N PRO A 209 -2.61 -19.09 -4.72
CA PRO A 209 -3.66 -20.08 -4.52
C PRO A 209 -3.75 -20.51 -3.06
N GLY A 210 -4.97 -20.49 -2.51
CA GLY A 210 -5.24 -20.87 -1.13
C GLY A 210 -5.07 -19.75 -0.09
N ALA A 211 -4.46 -18.64 -0.42
CA ALA A 211 -4.24 -17.53 0.52
C ALA A 211 -5.56 -16.97 1.07
N LEU A 212 -6.61 -16.94 0.27
CA LEU A 212 -7.93 -16.44 0.65
C LEU A 212 -8.89 -17.49 1.16
N ASP A 213 -8.53 -18.77 1.24
CA ASP A 213 -9.47 -19.86 1.57
C ASP A 213 -10.20 -19.65 2.89
N LEU A 214 -9.48 -19.25 3.95
CA LEU A 214 -10.08 -18.95 5.25
C LEU A 214 -11.00 -17.73 5.20
N ALA A 215 -10.61 -16.68 4.48
CA ALA A 215 -11.43 -15.49 4.32
C ALA A 215 -12.73 -15.80 3.55
N LEU A 216 -12.64 -16.59 2.49
CA LEU A 216 -13.81 -17.01 1.72
C LEU A 216 -14.71 -17.98 2.50
N ALA A 217 -14.13 -18.86 3.32
CA ALA A 217 -14.90 -19.71 4.23
C ALA A 217 -15.65 -18.89 5.28
N THR A 218 -14.96 -17.91 5.90
CA THR A 218 -15.56 -16.97 6.84
C THR A 218 -16.67 -16.17 6.16
N ALA A 219 -16.44 -15.66 4.95
CA ALA A 219 -17.42 -14.88 4.19
C ALA A 219 -18.72 -15.67 3.93
N ARG A 220 -18.61 -16.95 3.56
CA ARG A 220 -19.78 -17.83 3.41
C ARG A 220 -20.50 -18.03 4.73
N ALA A 221 -19.78 -18.22 5.83
CA ALA A 221 -20.34 -18.48 7.15
C ALA A 221 -21.13 -17.28 7.70
N VAL A 222 -20.62 -16.06 7.50
CA VAL A 222 -21.28 -14.84 8.00
C VAL A 222 -22.22 -14.20 6.97
N GLY A 223 -22.25 -14.68 5.72
CA GLY A 223 -23.03 -14.07 4.63
C GLY A 223 -22.50 -12.68 4.28
N ALA A 224 -21.19 -12.57 4.03
CA ALA A 224 -20.53 -11.30 3.72
C ALA A 224 -20.90 -10.79 2.32
N ASP A 225 -20.79 -9.47 2.14
CA ASP A 225 -20.97 -8.76 0.86
C ASP A 225 -19.63 -8.51 0.17
N LEU A 226 -18.52 -8.47 0.95
CA LEU A 226 -17.19 -8.12 0.44
C LEU A 226 -16.12 -8.85 1.26
N VAL A 227 -15.04 -9.28 0.60
CA VAL A 227 -13.81 -9.76 1.24
C VAL A 227 -12.67 -8.84 0.87
N LEU A 228 -11.90 -8.43 1.87
CA LEU A 228 -10.68 -7.64 1.75
C LEU A 228 -9.50 -8.43 2.34
N ALA A 229 -8.36 -8.40 1.66
CA ALA A 229 -7.15 -9.04 2.15
C ALA A 229 -5.94 -8.12 1.95
N ASN A 230 -5.26 -7.75 3.05
CA ASN A 230 -4.00 -7.06 2.97
C ASN A 230 -2.83 -8.06 2.89
N ASP A 231 -1.74 -7.67 2.25
CA ASP A 231 -0.46 -8.33 2.43
C ASP A 231 0.18 -7.96 3.80
N PRO A 232 1.25 -8.63 4.25
CA PRO A 232 1.73 -8.49 5.62
C PRO A 232 2.09 -7.08 6.07
N ASP A 233 2.57 -6.20 5.19
CA ASP A 233 2.86 -4.81 5.50
C ASP A 233 1.78 -3.82 5.04
N ALA A 234 0.64 -4.36 4.57
CA ALA A 234 -0.59 -3.66 4.23
C ALA A 234 -0.44 -2.52 3.21
N ASP A 235 0.57 -2.59 2.34
CA ASP A 235 0.66 -1.65 1.23
C ASP A 235 -0.19 -2.09 0.02
N ARG A 236 -0.76 -3.32 0.06
CA ARG A 236 -1.64 -3.90 -0.96
C ARG A 236 -2.98 -4.31 -0.38
N VAL A 237 -3.97 -4.42 -1.25
CA VAL A 237 -5.28 -5.01 -0.94
C VAL A 237 -5.82 -5.81 -2.10
N ALA A 238 -6.22 -7.06 -1.82
CA ALA A 238 -7.06 -7.87 -2.69
C ALA A 238 -8.52 -7.72 -2.31
N VAL A 239 -9.38 -7.85 -3.30
CA VAL A 239 -10.84 -7.72 -3.17
C VAL A 239 -11.49 -8.97 -3.76
N ALA A 240 -12.39 -9.60 -3.00
CA ALA A 240 -13.26 -10.64 -3.56
C ALA A 240 -14.73 -10.28 -3.34
N VAL A 241 -15.54 -10.66 -4.30
CA VAL A 241 -16.99 -10.38 -4.35
C VAL A 241 -17.78 -11.64 -4.56
N PRO A 242 -19.03 -11.71 -4.05
CA PRO A 242 -19.91 -12.81 -4.33
C PRO A 242 -20.36 -12.78 -5.80
N VAL A 243 -20.45 -13.95 -6.41
CA VAL A 243 -21.03 -14.13 -7.75
C VAL A 243 -22.21 -15.08 -7.64
N PRO A 244 -23.29 -14.89 -8.43
CA PRO A 244 -24.40 -15.82 -8.46
C PRO A 244 -23.90 -17.21 -8.87
N GLY A 245 -24.10 -18.22 -8.02
CA GLY A 245 -23.78 -19.61 -8.34
C GLY A 245 -24.59 -20.11 -9.52
N ALA A 246 -24.00 -20.97 -10.36
CA ALA A 246 -24.72 -21.68 -11.39
C ALA A 246 -25.76 -22.63 -10.74
N GLY A 247 -27.02 -22.22 -10.69
CA GLY A 247 -28.10 -22.97 -10.06
C GLY A 247 -28.72 -22.34 -8.81
N GLY A 248 -28.28 -21.18 -8.36
CA GLY A 248 -28.93 -20.34 -7.32
C GLY A 248 -28.85 -20.86 -5.88
N THR A 249 -27.99 -21.83 -5.56
CA THR A 249 -27.98 -22.49 -4.24
C THR A 249 -26.72 -22.29 -3.41
N ALA A 250 -25.62 -21.76 -3.97
CA ALA A 250 -24.43 -21.39 -3.24
C ALA A 250 -23.86 -20.09 -3.81
N GLN A 251 -23.48 -19.19 -2.93
CA GLN A 251 -22.79 -17.97 -3.28
C GLN A 251 -21.32 -18.34 -3.55
N ASP A 252 -20.92 -18.37 -4.82
CA ASP A 252 -19.53 -18.48 -5.19
C ASP A 252 -18.83 -17.13 -4.97
N TRP A 253 -17.52 -17.17 -4.80
CA TRP A 253 -16.71 -15.97 -4.59
C TRP A 253 -15.70 -15.86 -5.72
N ARG A 254 -15.52 -14.64 -6.21
CA ARG A 254 -14.53 -14.29 -7.22
C ARG A 254 -13.57 -13.24 -6.64
N MET A 255 -12.30 -13.56 -6.59
CA MET A 255 -11.27 -12.57 -6.41
C MET A 255 -11.18 -11.70 -7.67
N LEU A 256 -11.26 -10.38 -7.50
CA LEU A 256 -11.03 -9.42 -8.57
C LEU A 256 -9.54 -9.34 -8.87
N ARG A 257 -9.19 -9.24 -10.14
CA ARG A 257 -7.81 -8.97 -10.56
C ARG A 257 -7.40 -7.56 -10.14
N GLY A 258 -6.11 -7.33 -9.93
CA GLY A 258 -5.61 -6.00 -9.58
C GLY A 258 -5.99 -4.93 -10.59
N ASP A 259 -6.03 -5.26 -11.88
CA ASP A 259 -6.51 -4.38 -12.94
C ASP A 259 -8.01 -4.03 -12.82
N GLU A 260 -8.84 -4.98 -12.39
CA GLU A 260 -10.28 -4.74 -12.19
C GLU A 260 -10.50 -3.79 -11.00
N VAL A 261 -9.81 -4.02 -9.90
CA VAL A 261 -9.85 -3.11 -8.73
C VAL A 261 -9.26 -1.76 -9.09
N GLY A 262 -8.15 -1.72 -9.85
CA GLY A 262 -7.56 -0.49 -10.38
C GLY A 262 -8.52 0.31 -11.26
N ALA A 263 -9.30 -0.36 -12.11
CA ALA A 263 -10.33 0.28 -12.94
C ALA A 263 -11.50 0.82 -12.10
N LEU A 264 -11.98 0.07 -11.10
CA LEU A 264 -13.04 0.52 -10.17
C LEU A 264 -12.62 1.75 -9.38
N LEU A 265 -11.43 1.70 -8.77
CA LEU A 265 -10.87 2.82 -8.01
C LEU A 265 -10.56 4.02 -8.91
N GLY A 266 -10.05 3.78 -10.13
CA GLY A 266 -9.81 4.81 -11.15
C GLY A 266 -11.10 5.49 -11.61
N HIS A 267 -12.19 4.73 -11.81
CA HIS A 267 -13.50 5.26 -12.12
C HIS A 267 -14.03 6.16 -10.98
N ALA A 268 -13.96 5.68 -9.74
CA ALA A 268 -14.34 6.48 -8.57
C ALA A 268 -13.46 7.73 -8.41
N ALA A 269 -12.14 7.62 -8.65
CA ALA A 269 -11.21 8.74 -8.62
C ALA A 269 -11.53 9.77 -9.72
N ALA A 270 -11.96 9.34 -10.91
CA ALA A 270 -12.33 10.25 -11.99
C ALA A 270 -13.48 11.20 -11.60
N ALA A 271 -14.47 10.68 -10.88
CA ALA A 271 -15.56 11.50 -10.35
C ALA A 271 -15.06 12.54 -9.32
N ARG A 272 -14.12 12.15 -8.45
CA ARG A 272 -13.52 13.08 -7.47
C ARG A 272 -12.60 14.13 -8.09
N CYS A 273 -11.98 13.80 -9.23
CA CYS A 273 -11.07 14.69 -9.94
C CYS A 273 -11.77 15.59 -10.99
N ALA A 274 -13.09 15.55 -11.07
CA ALA A 274 -13.84 16.36 -12.04
C ALA A 274 -13.50 17.86 -11.89
N GLY A 275 -12.99 18.48 -12.97
CA GLY A 275 -12.59 19.89 -12.99
C GLY A 275 -11.24 20.20 -12.32
N ARG A 276 -10.48 19.21 -11.83
CA ARG A 276 -9.15 19.43 -11.26
C ARG A 276 -8.12 19.55 -12.38
N GLU A 277 -7.65 20.77 -12.63
CA GLU A 277 -6.59 21.02 -13.62
C GLU A 277 -5.28 20.31 -13.24
N GLY A 278 -4.57 19.75 -14.22
CA GLY A 278 -3.28 19.10 -14.03
C GLY A 278 -3.34 17.74 -13.36
N ALA A 279 -4.54 17.17 -13.11
CA ALA A 279 -4.68 15.82 -12.59
C ALA A 279 -4.18 14.80 -13.62
N VAL A 280 -3.38 13.83 -13.15
CA VAL A 280 -2.84 12.73 -13.95
C VAL A 280 -3.18 11.40 -13.30
N PHE A 281 -3.69 10.47 -14.08
CA PHE A 281 -3.77 9.06 -13.68
C PHE A 281 -2.57 8.29 -14.23
N ALA A 282 -2.05 7.34 -13.45
CA ALA A 282 -0.89 6.58 -13.88
C ALA A 282 -1.00 5.11 -13.52
N ASN A 283 -0.46 4.24 -14.37
CA ASN A 283 -0.31 2.81 -14.08
C ASN A 283 0.97 2.25 -14.70
N SER A 284 1.34 1.03 -14.31
CA SER A 284 2.48 0.34 -14.90
C SER A 284 2.19 -0.06 -16.36
N ILE A 285 3.22 -0.15 -17.18
CA ILE A 285 3.10 -0.54 -18.61
C ILE A 285 2.53 -1.97 -18.79
N VAL A 286 2.61 -2.80 -17.75
CA VAL A 286 2.07 -4.18 -17.76
C VAL A 286 0.64 -4.26 -17.24
N SER A 287 0.12 -3.18 -16.63
CA SER A 287 -1.27 -3.08 -16.20
C SER A 287 -2.22 -2.83 -17.37
N SER A 288 -3.53 -2.97 -17.12
CA SER A 288 -4.57 -2.79 -18.13
C SER A 288 -4.61 -1.37 -18.70
N ARG A 289 -4.81 -1.26 -20.01
CA ARG A 289 -5.04 0.02 -20.71
C ARG A 289 -6.40 0.65 -20.40
N LEU A 290 -7.26 -0.01 -19.63
CA LEU A 290 -8.60 0.50 -19.30
C LEU A 290 -8.53 1.81 -18.52
N LEU A 291 -7.55 1.97 -17.59
CA LEU A 291 -7.37 3.23 -16.87
C LEU A 291 -7.18 4.43 -17.80
N GLY A 292 -6.38 4.28 -18.86
CA GLY A 292 -6.19 5.34 -19.85
C GLY A 292 -7.49 5.72 -20.58
N ARG A 293 -8.41 4.76 -20.79
CA ARG A 293 -9.73 5.03 -21.38
C ARG A 293 -10.66 5.76 -20.42
N ILE A 294 -10.66 5.33 -19.14
CA ILE A 294 -11.40 6.01 -18.06
C ILE A 294 -10.93 7.47 -17.93
N ALA A 295 -9.61 7.66 -17.85
CA ALA A 295 -9.02 8.99 -17.73
C ALA A 295 -9.38 9.89 -18.91
N ALA A 296 -9.24 9.40 -20.15
CA ALA A 296 -9.58 10.13 -21.36
C ALA A 296 -11.06 10.53 -21.41
N ALA A 297 -11.97 9.65 -21.03
CA ALA A 297 -13.41 9.94 -20.97
C ALA A 297 -13.75 11.03 -19.92
N ALA A 298 -12.96 11.10 -18.85
CA ALA A 298 -13.10 12.12 -17.80
C ALA A 298 -12.31 13.40 -18.08
N GLY A 299 -11.58 13.50 -19.21
CA GLY A 299 -10.74 14.66 -19.54
C GLY A 299 -9.49 14.77 -18.66
N ILE A 300 -9.03 13.65 -18.06
CA ILE A 300 -7.86 13.57 -17.19
C ILE A 300 -6.68 13.03 -18.00
N ALA A 301 -5.49 13.61 -17.79
CA ALA A 301 -4.27 13.10 -18.41
C ALA A 301 -3.91 11.70 -17.87
N HIS A 302 -3.28 10.86 -18.72
CA HIS A 302 -2.86 9.52 -18.34
C HIS A 302 -1.41 9.28 -18.73
N GLN A 303 -0.67 8.57 -17.86
CA GLN A 303 0.71 8.21 -18.10
C GLN A 303 0.96 6.73 -17.73
N GLU A 304 1.59 5.98 -18.65
CA GLU A 304 2.16 4.67 -18.36
C GLU A 304 3.60 4.82 -17.87
N THR A 305 3.99 4.02 -16.90
CA THR A 305 5.35 4.00 -16.34
C THR A 305 5.98 2.62 -16.44
N LEU A 306 7.25 2.52 -16.16
CA LEU A 306 7.91 1.23 -15.91
C LEU A 306 7.26 0.55 -14.70
N THR A 307 7.40 -0.78 -14.63
CA THR A 307 6.98 -1.59 -13.49
C THR A 307 7.71 -1.17 -12.22
N GLY A 308 6.96 -1.12 -11.14
CA GLY A 308 7.41 -0.69 -9.81
C GLY A 308 6.82 0.65 -9.42
N PHE A 309 6.16 0.66 -8.26
CA PHE A 309 5.38 1.80 -7.78
C PHE A 309 6.20 3.08 -7.61
N LYS A 310 7.50 2.94 -7.38
CA LYS A 310 8.46 4.06 -7.32
C LYS A 310 8.43 4.96 -8.56
N TRP A 311 7.99 4.46 -9.72
CA TRP A 311 7.82 5.24 -10.94
C TRP A 311 6.46 5.91 -11.02
N ILE A 312 5.40 5.19 -10.67
CA ILE A 312 4.01 5.70 -10.62
C ILE A 312 3.93 6.87 -9.65
N ALA A 313 4.46 6.70 -8.43
CA ALA A 313 4.40 7.71 -7.38
C ALA A 313 5.10 9.04 -7.74
N ARG A 314 6.02 9.03 -8.71
CA ARG A 314 6.74 10.23 -9.16
C ARG A 314 6.07 10.98 -10.29
N VAL A 315 4.97 10.50 -10.83
CA VAL A 315 4.27 11.19 -11.93
C VAL A 315 3.80 12.57 -11.44
N PRO A 316 4.22 13.66 -12.13
CA PRO A 316 3.77 14.99 -11.77
C PRO A 316 2.25 15.12 -11.91
N GLY A 317 1.61 15.73 -10.94
CA GLY A 317 0.14 15.87 -10.94
C GLY A 317 -0.63 14.58 -10.64
N LEU A 318 0.05 13.50 -10.16
CA LEU A 318 -0.60 12.24 -9.82
C LEU A 318 -1.82 12.48 -8.94
N ALA A 319 -2.97 12.00 -9.38
CA ALA A 319 -4.24 12.06 -8.65
C ALA A 319 -4.77 10.65 -8.31
N PHE A 320 -4.37 9.64 -9.08
CA PHE A 320 -4.61 8.23 -8.83
C PHE A 320 -3.55 7.40 -9.57
N GLY A 321 -3.09 6.33 -8.96
CA GLY A 321 -2.20 5.40 -9.63
C GLY A 321 -2.34 3.98 -9.13
N TYR A 322 -2.04 2.98 -9.99
CA TYR A 322 -2.04 1.59 -9.58
C TYR A 322 -1.05 0.73 -10.37
N GLU A 323 -0.69 -0.40 -9.79
CA GLU A 323 -0.07 -1.54 -10.47
C GLU A 323 -0.95 -2.79 -10.31
N GLU A 324 -0.97 -3.65 -11.32
CA GLU A 324 -1.82 -4.85 -11.38
C GLU A 324 -1.58 -5.82 -10.23
N ALA A 325 -0.40 -5.79 -9.62
CA ALA A 325 -0.04 -6.59 -8.46
C ALA A 325 -0.63 -6.02 -7.14
N LEU A 326 -1.92 -5.70 -7.14
CA LEU A 326 -2.74 -5.26 -5.99
C LEU A 326 -2.29 -3.95 -5.32
N GLY A 327 -1.49 -3.13 -6.00
CA GLY A 327 -0.97 -1.89 -5.45
C GLY A 327 -1.73 -0.66 -5.95
N TYR A 328 -2.31 0.14 -5.04
CA TYR A 328 -3.11 1.31 -5.37
C TYR A 328 -2.68 2.53 -4.55
N CYS A 329 -2.59 3.68 -5.19
CA CYS A 329 -2.38 4.98 -4.58
C CYS A 329 -3.62 5.85 -4.84
N VAL A 330 -4.51 5.91 -3.88
CA VAL A 330 -5.82 6.59 -3.98
C VAL A 330 -5.81 8.00 -3.42
N ALA A 331 -4.77 8.35 -2.64
CA ALA A 331 -4.57 9.65 -1.99
C ALA A 331 -3.09 10.09 -2.08
N PRO A 332 -2.54 10.35 -3.28
CA PRO A 332 -1.11 10.64 -3.47
C PRO A 332 -0.64 11.93 -2.79
N GLU A 333 -1.54 12.82 -2.43
CA GLU A 333 -1.25 14.00 -1.62
C GLU A 333 -0.88 13.66 -0.18
N VAL A 334 -1.30 12.49 0.33
CA VAL A 334 -1.03 11.98 1.68
C VAL A 334 0.07 10.93 1.66
N VAL A 335 -0.13 9.86 0.90
CA VAL A 335 0.81 8.73 0.75
C VAL A 335 1.26 8.62 -0.71
N ARG A 336 2.57 8.79 -0.97
CA ARG A 336 3.16 8.65 -2.30
C ARG A 336 3.78 7.27 -2.50
N ASP A 337 2.97 6.26 -2.23
CA ASP A 337 3.25 4.85 -2.46
C ASP A 337 1.92 4.10 -2.56
N LYS A 338 1.97 2.79 -2.67
CA LYS A 338 0.83 1.91 -2.49
C LYS A 338 0.29 2.06 -1.07
N ASP A 339 -1.01 2.09 -0.95
CA ASP A 339 -1.70 2.15 0.34
C ASP A 339 -2.91 1.23 0.32
N GLY A 340 -2.72 0.02 0.81
CA GLY A 340 -3.77 -0.99 0.87
C GLY A 340 -4.88 -0.66 1.86
N ILE A 341 -4.61 0.20 2.84
CA ILE A 341 -5.59 0.59 3.87
C ILE A 341 -6.59 1.60 3.31
N SER A 342 -6.10 2.68 2.72
CA SER A 342 -6.97 3.68 2.09
C SER A 342 -7.68 3.13 0.85
N ALA A 343 -7.03 2.24 0.09
CA ALA A 343 -7.66 1.53 -1.02
C ALA A 343 -8.78 0.59 -0.55
N ALA A 344 -8.58 -0.14 0.57
CA ALA A 344 -9.62 -0.96 1.18
C ALA A 344 -10.83 -0.13 1.59
N ALA A 345 -10.62 1.01 2.25
CA ALA A 345 -11.70 1.93 2.61
C ALA A 345 -12.43 2.47 1.38
N ALA A 346 -11.68 2.89 0.34
CA ALA A 346 -12.25 3.43 -0.88
C ALA A 346 -13.12 2.42 -1.64
N VAL A 347 -12.65 1.18 -1.81
CA VAL A 347 -13.42 0.15 -2.51
C VAL A 347 -14.63 -0.31 -1.71
N ALA A 348 -14.52 -0.38 -0.37
CA ALA A 348 -15.63 -0.76 0.48
C ALA A 348 -16.75 0.31 0.50
N VAL A 349 -16.38 1.58 0.54
CA VAL A 349 -17.32 2.71 0.39
C VAL A 349 -18.01 2.66 -0.97
N LEU A 350 -17.27 2.43 -2.06
CA LEU A 350 -17.84 2.28 -3.39
C LEU A 350 -18.83 1.10 -3.46
N ALA A 351 -18.48 -0.04 -2.87
CA ALA A 351 -19.35 -1.20 -2.83
C ALA A 351 -20.66 -0.93 -2.06
N ASP A 352 -20.59 -0.20 -0.93
CA ASP A 352 -21.76 0.17 -0.15
C ASP A 352 -22.66 1.17 -0.89
N GLU A 353 -22.09 2.16 -1.55
CA GLU A 353 -22.83 3.12 -2.39
C GLU A 353 -23.55 2.44 -3.56
N LEU A 354 -22.91 1.47 -4.20
CA LEU A 354 -23.52 0.67 -5.26
C LEU A 354 -24.65 -0.23 -4.71
N ARG A 355 -24.42 -0.88 -3.57
CA ARG A 355 -25.43 -1.69 -2.90
C ARG A 355 -26.69 -0.89 -2.58
N ALA A 356 -26.55 0.34 -2.11
CA ALA A 356 -27.69 1.25 -1.88
C ALA A 356 -28.49 1.55 -3.16
N GLN A 357 -27.88 1.39 -4.34
CA GLN A 357 -28.50 1.54 -5.64
C GLN A 357 -28.99 0.20 -6.24
N GLY A 358 -28.87 -0.90 -5.51
CA GLY A 358 -29.17 -2.24 -6.00
C GLY A 358 -28.16 -2.78 -7.02
N ARG A 359 -26.93 -2.27 -6.99
CA ARG A 359 -25.83 -2.61 -7.91
C ARG A 359 -24.65 -3.22 -7.17
N THR A 360 -23.73 -3.77 -7.94
CA THR A 360 -22.50 -4.42 -7.46
C THR A 360 -21.26 -3.82 -8.12
N LEU A 361 -20.07 -4.16 -7.60
CA LEU A 361 -18.81 -3.84 -8.26
C LEU A 361 -18.69 -4.49 -9.65
N LEU A 362 -19.28 -5.67 -9.84
CA LEU A 362 -19.30 -6.35 -11.14
C LEU A 362 -20.13 -5.59 -12.17
N ASP A 363 -21.25 -5.01 -11.77
CA ASP A 363 -22.07 -4.18 -12.68
C ASP A 363 -21.30 -2.94 -13.17
N VAL A 364 -20.42 -2.37 -12.34
CA VAL A 364 -19.56 -1.26 -12.77
C VAL A 364 -18.50 -1.73 -13.76
N LEU A 365 -17.91 -2.91 -13.54
CA LEU A 365 -16.97 -3.50 -14.50
C LEU A 365 -17.62 -3.78 -15.85
N ASP A 366 -18.86 -4.25 -15.85
CA ASP A 366 -19.64 -4.47 -17.07
C ASP A 366 -19.94 -3.14 -17.79
N ASP A 367 -20.34 -2.09 -17.04
CA ASP A 367 -20.56 -0.76 -17.62
C ASP A 367 -19.26 -0.18 -18.23
N LEU A 368 -18.12 -0.35 -17.55
CA LEU A 368 -16.82 0.08 -18.07
C LEU A 368 -16.44 -0.68 -19.35
N ALA A 369 -16.73 -2.00 -19.40
CA ALA A 369 -16.51 -2.79 -20.59
C ALA A 369 -17.42 -2.36 -21.76
N LEU A 370 -18.68 -2.03 -21.48
CA LEU A 370 -19.62 -1.51 -22.49
C LEU A 370 -19.19 -0.13 -23.00
N ALA A 371 -18.73 0.75 -22.11
CA ALA A 371 -18.37 2.13 -22.46
C ALA A 371 -17.01 2.24 -23.18
N HIS A 372 -16.04 1.40 -22.79
CA HIS A 372 -14.64 1.57 -23.21
C HIS A 372 -14.06 0.38 -23.99
N GLY A 373 -14.80 -0.72 -24.09
CA GLY A 373 -14.34 -2.01 -24.61
C GLY A 373 -13.81 -2.94 -23.50
N LEU A 374 -13.78 -4.23 -23.81
CA LEU A 374 -13.30 -5.25 -22.88
C LEU A 374 -11.77 -5.29 -22.87
N TYR A 375 -11.19 -5.09 -21.69
CA TYR A 375 -9.76 -5.21 -21.41
C TYR A 375 -9.56 -6.38 -20.45
N ALA A 376 -9.46 -7.58 -20.98
CA ALA A 376 -9.19 -8.78 -20.19
C ALA A 376 -7.68 -8.94 -20.03
N THR A 377 -7.21 -8.99 -18.80
CA THR A 377 -5.81 -9.25 -18.41
C THR A 377 -5.73 -10.53 -17.60
N ASP A 378 -4.58 -11.19 -17.64
CA ASP A 378 -4.29 -12.34 -16.80
C ASP A 378 -2.82 -12.38 -16.45
N GLN A 379 -2.46 -13.09 -15.38
CA GLN A 379 -1.09 -13.22 -14.90
C GLN A 379 -0.61 -14.65 -15.10
N LEU A 380 0.56 -14.79 -15.73
CA LEU A 380 1.28 -16.06 -15.80
C LEU A 380 2.48 -15.98 -14.85
N SER A 381 2.46 -16.74 -13.76
CA SER A 381 3.57 -16.86 -12.81
C SER A 381 4.28 -18.19 -13.03
N ILE A 382 5.57 -18.12 -13.35
CA ILE A 382 6.41 -19.31 -13.54
C ILE A 382 7.52 -19.30 -12.49
N ARG A 383 7.57 -20.34 -11.68
CA ARG A 383 8.64 -20.54 -10.68
C ARG A 383 9.65 -21.54 -11.22
N VAL A 384 10.92 -21.18 -11.23
CA VAL A 384 12.03 -22.04 -11.63
C VAL A 384 12.93 -22.26 -10.43
N ALA A 385 13.37 -23.52 -10.23
CA ALA A 385 14.29 -23.86 -9.14
C ALA A 385 15.74 -23.43 -9.44
N ASP A 386 16.11 -23.31 -10.72
CA ASP A 386 17.44 -22.93 -11.16
C ASP A 386 17.41 -21.55 -11.82
N PRO A 387 18.13 -20.52 -11.28
CA PRO A 387 18.21 -19.21 -11.88
C PRO A 387 18.71 -19.19 -13.34
N VAL A 388 19.50 -20.17 -13.76
CA VAL A 388 19.98 -20.28 -15.15
C VAL A 388 18.84 -20.60 -16.12
N SER A 389 17.82 -21.33 -15.68
CA SER A 389 16.64 -21.66 -16.47
C SER A 389 15.79 -20.42 -16.80
N TYR A 390 15.87 -19.36 -15.96
CA TYR A 390 15.12 -18.12 -16.15
C TYR A 390 15.58 -17.32 -17.38
N THR A 391 16.81 -17.44 -17.79
CA THR A 391 17.36 -16.69 -18.94
C THR A 391 16.96 -17.27 -20.30
N HIS A 392 16.24 -18.38 -20.33
CA HIS A 392 15.85 -19.12 -21.54
C HIS A 392 14.33 -19.29 -21.71
N LEU A 393 13.54 -18.60 -20.87
CA LEU A 393 12.09 -18.46 -21.01
C LEU A 393 11.74 -17.15 -21.74
#